data_1346d5e99fc0997d4fd5e23d510ce451
#
_entry.id   1346d5e99fc0997d4fd5e23d510ce451
#
_cell.length_a   1.000
_cell.length_b   1.000
_cell.length_c   1.000
_cell.angle_alpha   90.00
_cell.angle_beta   90.00
_cell.angle_gamma   90.00
#
_symmetry.space_group_name_H-M   'P 1'
#
loop_
_entity.id
_entity.type
_entity.pdbx_description
1 polymer ?
#
loop_
_entity_poly.entity_id
_entity_poly.type
_entity_poly.pdbx_seq_one_letter_code
_entity_poly.pdbx_strand_id
1 'polypeptide(L)'
;MHPDFWHQRWAQNQIGFHEDEPNAYLKSYWRDFAGEPPGRVLVPLCGKSLDLRWLAEQGWYVLGVELSQLAVENFFQEWGRQPREQASAEFRCYSAEGIEILCGDFFHLEPVHLEGVTAVYDR
;
A
#
# COMPACT_ATOMS: atom_id res chain seq x y z
N MET A 1 0.00 8.19 14.89
CA MET A 1 -0.31 6.81 15.27
C MET A 1 0.97 6.11 15.70
N HIS A 2 0.92 5.37 16.77
CA HIS A 2 2.09 4.69 17.32
C HIS A 2 2.38 3.42 16.53
N PRO A 3 3.61 3.23 16.01
CA PRO A 3 3.93 2.05 15.22
C PRO A 3 3.68 0.71 15.92
N ASP A 4 3.97 0.63 17.23
CA ASP A 4 3.79 -0.62 17.99
C ASP A 4 2.32 -1.06 18.04
N PHE A 5 1.40 -0.11 18.05
CA PHE A 5 -0.03 -0.40 18.03
C PHE A 5 -0.40 -1.20 16.78
N TRP A 6 0.10 -0.78 15.60
CA TRP A 6 -0.19 -1.47 14.36
C TRP A 6 0.49 -2.83 14.29
N HIS A 7 1.76 -2.92 14.72
CA HIS A 7 2.48 -4.19 14.75
C HIS A 7 1.75 -5.20 15.62
N GLN A 8 1.29 -4.77 16.79
CA GLN A 8 0.58 -5.63 17.73
C GLN A 8 -0.73 -6.14 17.14
N ARG A 9 -1.48 -5.27 16.46
CA ARG A 9 -2.74 -5.66 15.86
C ARG A 9 -2.54 -6.70 14.75
N TRP A 10 -1.54 -6.51 13.91
CA TRP A 10 -1.24 -7.46 12.84
C TRP A 10 -0.75 -8.79 13.41
N ALA A 11 0.13 -8.74 14.40
CA ALA A 11 0.69 -9.94 15.02
C ALA A 11 -0.38 -10.79 15.70
N GLN A 12 -1.39 -10.15 16.26
CA GLN A 12 -2.51 -10.83 16.92
C GLN A 12 -3.63 -11.19 15.94
N ASN A 13 -3.43 -10.88 14.67
CA ASN A 13 -4.43 -11.09 13.63
C ASN A 13 -5.76 -10.39 13.93
N GLN A 14 -5.68 -9.26 14.62
CA GLN A 14 -6.86 -8.44 14.92
C GLN A 14 -7.13 -7.54 13.73
N ILE A 15 -7.84 -8.06 12.76
CA ILE A 15 -8.09 -7.38 11.49
C ILE A 15 -9.46 -6.72 11.43
N GLY A 16 -9.79 -5.96 12.47
CA GLY A 16 -11.04 -5.20 12.48
C GLY A 16 -11.14 -4.14 11.38
N PHE A 17 -10.01 -3.75 10.79
CA PHE A 17 -9.99 -2.85 9.63
C PHE A 17 -9.88 -3.55 8.30
N HIS A 18 -9.62 -4.86 8.30
CA HIS A 18 -9.47 -5.60 7.07
C HIS A 18 -10.85 -5.91 6.51
N GLU A 19 -11.10 -5.45 5.32
CA GLU A 19 -12.35 -5.71 4.63
C GLU A 19 -12.12 -6.76 3.56
N ASP A 20 -13.16 -7.55 3.28
CA ASP A 20 -13.08 -8.59 2.23
C ASP A 20 -13.17 -7.98 0.83
N GLU A 21 -13.61 -6.75 0.73
CA GLU A 21 -13.77 -6.04 -0.54
C GLU A 21 -13.11 -4.67 -0.46
N PRO A 22 -12.72 -4.08 -1.61
CA PRO A 22 -12.23 -2.72 -1.63
C PRO A 22 -13.27 -1.74 -1.08
N ASN A 23 -12.78 -0.63 -0.55
CA ASN A 23 -13.64 0.40 0.03
C ASN A 23 -14.66 0.93 -0.98
N ALA A 24 -15.93 0.97 -0.59
CA ALA A 24 -17.01 1.39 -1.48
C ALA A 24 -16.88 2.85 -1.93
N TYR A 25 -16.41 3.72 -1.03
CA TYR A 25 -16.20 5.14 -1.38
C TYR A 25 -15.07 5.30 -2.38
N LEU A 26 -14.01 4.50 -2.23
CA LEU A 26 -12.92 4.50 -3.18
C LEU A 26 -13.42 4.16 -4.59
N LYS A 27 -14.20 3.09 -4.70
CA LYS A 27 -14.72 2.65 -6.00
C LYS A 27 -15.65 3.69 -6.63
N SER A 28 -16.44 4.38 -5.81
CA SER A 28 -17.42 5.35 -6.30
C SER A 28 -16.83 6.70 -6.70
N TYR A 29 -15.80 7.17 -5.99
CA TYR A 29 -15.36 8.56 -6.10
C TYR A 29 -13.93 8.75 -6.55
N TRP A 30 -13.14 7.68 -6.62
CA TRP A 30 -11.71 7.81 -6.92
C TRP A 30 -11.42 8.49 -8.25
N ARG A 31 -12.15 8.11 -9.30
CA ARG A 31 -11.92 8.69 -10.62
C ARG A 31 -12.22 10.19 -10.64
N ASP A 32 -13.27 10.61 -9.94
CA ASP A 32 -13.61 12.04 -9.86
C ASP A 32 -12.54 12.83 -9.12
N PHE A 33 -11.92 12.22 -8.12
CA PHE A 33 -10.88 12.85 -7.32
C PHE A 33 -9.52 12.85 -8.03
N ALA A 34 -9.10 11.70 -8.52
CA ALA A 34 -7.74 11.48 -9.01
C ALA A 34 -7.60 11.58 -10.53
N GLY A 35 -8.70 11.59 -11.27
CA GLY A 35 -8.69 11.61 -12.73
C GLY A 35 -8.50 10.24 -13.33
N GLU A 36 -8.09 10.20 -14.58
CA GLU A 36 -7.93 8.98 -15.33
C GLU A 36 -6.51 8.40 -15.16
N PRO A 37 -6.36 7.07 -15.13
CA PRO A 37 -5.05 6.46 -15.19
C PRO A 37 -4.42 6.67 -16.60
N PRO A 38 -3.12 6.48 -16.77
CA PRO A 38 -2.19 6.06 -15.74
C PRO A 38 -1.72 7.20 -14.85
N GLY A 39 -1.21 6.82 -13.68
CA GLY A 39 -0.61 7.73 -12.74
C GLY A 39 -0.07 6.90 -11.58
N ARG A 40 0.61 7.54 -10.66
CA ARG A 40 1.16 6.85 -9.49
C ARG A 40 0.48 7.38 -8.24
N VAL A 41 -0.08 6.48 -7.43
CA VAL A 41 -0.80 6.84 -6.21
C VAL A 41 -0.02 6.37 -4.99
N LEU A 42 0.15 7.28 -4.03
CA LEU A 42 0.78 6.97 -2.74
C LEU A 42 -0.31 6.57 -1.74
N VAL A 43 -0.09 5.43 -1.07
CA VAL A 43 -1.00 4.94 -0.04
C VAL A 43 -0.21 4.77 1.26
N PRO A 44 -0.20 5.79 2.14
CA PRO A 44 0.52 5.68 3.41
C PRO A 44 -0.16 4.69 4.35
N LEU A 45 0.64 3.96 5.11
CA LEU A 45 0.19 2.95 6.08
C LEU A 45 -0.81 1.98 5.46
N CYS A 46 -0.42 1.42 4.31
CA CYS A 46 -1.34 0.68 3.46
C CYS A 46 -1.85 -0.64 4.05
N GLY A 47 -1.10 -1.25 4.96
CA GLY A 47 -1.48 -2.54 5.53
C GLY A 47 -1.57 -3.61 4.46
N LYS A 48 -2.62 -4.43 4.53
CA LYS A 48 -2.91 -5.43 3.51
C LYS A 48 -4.25 -5.16 2.83
N SER A 49 -4.50 -3.88 2.54
CA SER A 49 -5.76 -3.42 1.99
C SER A 49 -6.01 -3.91 0.57
N LEU A 50 -7.21 -4.39 0.31
CA LEU A 50 -7.65 -4.75 -1.05
C LEU A 50 -7.75 -3.53 -1.96
N ASP A 51 -7.77 -2.33 -1.38
CA ASP A 51 -7.80 -1.08 -2.15
C ASP A 51 -6.58 -0.94 -3.05
N LEU A 52 -5.41 -1.42 -2.59
CA LEU A 52 -4.19 -1.41 -3.39
C LEU A 52 -4.37 -2.21 -4.68
N ARG A 53 -4.96 -3.40 -4.56
CA ARG A 53 -5.21 -4.28 -5.71
C ARG A 53 -6.23 -3.67 -6.65
N TRP A 54 -7.28 -3.06 -6.11
CA TRP A 54 -8.29 -2.40 -6.91
C TRP A 54 -7.70 -1.25 -7.71
N LEU A 55 -6.87 -0.41 -7.09
CA LEU A 55 -6.21 0.71 -7.77
C LEU A 55 -5.33 0.22 -8.91
N ALA A 56 -4.56 -0.84 -8.67
CA ALA A 56 -3.71 -1.42 -9.71
C ALA A 56 -4.55 -1.97 -10.87
N GLU A 57 -5.68 -2.60 -10.57
CA GLU A 57 -6.58 -3.12 -11.59
C GLU A 57 -7.19 -2.01 -12.45
N GLN A 58 -7.32 -0.80 -11.89
CA GLN A 58 -7.82 0.35 -12.63
C GLN A 58 -6.75 1.03 -13.49
N GLY A 59 -5.52 0.52 -13.48
CA GLY A 59 -4.45 1.06 -14.30
C GLY A 59 -3.49 1.99 -13.59
N TRP A 60 -3.60 2.12 -12.27
CA TRP A 60 -2.72 2.97 -11.48
C TRP A 60 -1.47 2.19 -11.05
N TYR A 61 -0.35 2.90 -10.95
CA TYR A 61 0.84 2.38 -10.29
C TYR A 61 0.71 2.75 -8.81
N VAL A 62 0.79 1.74 -7.93
CA VAL A 62 0.54 1.94 -6.50
C VAL A 62 1.85 1.91 -5.74
N LEU A 63 2.10 2.96 -4.95
CA LEU A 63 3.22 3.01 -4.01
C LEU A 63 2.64 2.97 -2.61
N GLY A 64 2.74 1.82 -1.95
CA GLY A 64 2.33 1.68 -0.57
C GLY A 64 3.50 1.87 0.36
N VAL A 65 3.24 2.38 1.56
CA VAL A 65 4.23 2.44 2.63
C VAL A 65 3.62 1.77 3.85
N GLU A 66 4.35 0.81 4.40
CA GLU A 66 3.85 0.05 5.55
C GLU A 66 4.98 -0.26 6.51
N LEU A 67 4.75 -0.03 7.78
CA LEU A 67 5.72 -0.28 8.83
C LEU A 67 5.84 -1.76 9.16
N SER A 68 4.75 -2.51 9.08
CA SER A 68 4.70 -3.91 9.47
C SER A 68 5.11 -4.83 8.32
N GLN A 69 6.25 -5.52 8.49
CA GLN A 69 6.68 -6.53 7.52
C GLN A 69 5.67 -7.67 7.40
N LEU A 70 5.05 -8.05 8.52
CA LEU A 70 4.04 -9.11 8.51
C LEU A 70 2.86 -8.73 7.63
N ALA A 71 2.39 -7.49 7.72
CA ALA A 71 1.29 -7.02 6.88
C ALA A 71 1.64 -7.05 5.41
N VAL A 72 2.87 -6.64 5.05
CA VAL A 72 3.34 -6.66 3.67
C VAL A 72 3.38 -8.08 3.12
N GLU A 73 3.97 -8.99 3.88
CA GLU A 73 4.07 -10.39 3.47
C GLU A 73 2.67 -11.02 3.31
N ASN A 74 1.77 -10.74 4.25
CA ASN A 74 0.40 -11.23 4.16
C ASN A 74 -0.33 -10.68 2.95
N PHE A 75 -0.10 -9.43 2.62
CA PHE A 75 -0.71 -8.82 1.44
C PHE A 75 -0.39 -9.61 0.17
N PHE A 76 0.89 -9.87 -0.07
CA PHE A 76 1.30 -10.59 -1.27
C PHE A 76 0.87 -12.05 -1.25
N GLN A 77 0.90 -12.67 -0.07
CA GLN A 77 0.45 -14.05 0.08
C GLN A 77 -1.04 -14.20 -0.24
N GLU A 78 -1.87 -13.33 0.29
CA GLU A 78 -3.31 -13.37 0.04
C GLU A 78 -3.65 -13.05 -1.42
N TRP A 79 -2.83 -12.20 -2.05
CA TRP A 79 -2.98 -11.87 -3.47
C TRP A 79 -2.50 -13.02 -4.36
N GLY A 80 -1.71 -13.93 -3.81
CA GLY A 80 -1.16 -15.04 -4.59
C GLY A 80 -0.05 -14.63 -5.53
N ARG A 81 0.71 -13.60 -5.16
CA ARG A 81 1.84 -13.11 -5.96
C ARG A 81 3.12 -13.23 -5.16
N GLN A 82 4.19 -13.64 -5.85
CA GLN A 82 5.52 -13.68 -5.29
C GLN A 82 6.19 -12.35 -5.58
N PRO A 83 6.40 -11.48 -4.58
CA PRO A 83 6.98 -10.18 -4.84
C PRO A 83 8.47 -10.26 -5.10
N ARG A 84 8.97 -9.32 -5.90
CA ARG A 84 10.39 -9.06 -5.99
C ARG A 84 10.78 -8.25 -4.75
N GLU A 85 11.87 -8.63 -4.10
CA GLU A 85 12.34 -7.95 -2.90
C GLU A 85 13.68 -7.30 -3.15
N GLN A 86 13.83 -6.07 -2.66
CA GLN A 86 15.07 -5.33 -2.78
C GLN A 86 15.25 -4.47 -1.54
N ALA A 87 16.42 -4.56 -0.90
CA ALA A 87 16.71 -3.75 0.28
C ALA A 87 17.37 -2.44 -0.12
N SER A 88 16.98 -1.37 0.56
CA SER A 88 17.67 -0.08 0.49
C SER A 88 17.98 0.37 1.92
N ALA A 89 18.59 1.56 2.07
CA ALA A 89 19.04 2.03 3.39
C ALA A 89 17.91 2.11 4.40
N GLU A 90 16.74 2.63 3.97
CA GLU A 90 15.63 2.94 4.88
C GLU A 90 14.44 2.02 4.69
N PHE A 91 14.38 1.29 3.58
CA PHE A 91 13.20 0.48 3.26
C PHE A 91 13.60 -0.87 2.69
N ARG A 92 12.72 -1.85 2.94
CA ARG A 92 12.72 -3.08 2.16
C ARG A 92 11.57 -2.95 1.15
N CYS A 93 11.91 -3.01 -0.12
CA CYS A 93 10.96 -2.79 -1.19
C CYS A 93 10.41 -4.12 -1.71
N TYR A 94 9.10 -4.24 -1.78
CA TYR A 94 8.41 -5.41 -2.33
C TYR A 94 7.59 -4.95 -3.52
N SER A 95 7.72 -5.62 -4.65
CA SER A 95 6.97 -5.20 -5.84
C SER A 95 6.46 -6.37 -6.66
N ALA A 96 5.26 -6.20 -7.20
CA ALA A 96 4.65 -7.13 -8.14
C ALA A 96 3.53 -6.41 -8.88
N GLU A 97 3.46 -6.59 -10.19
CA GLU A 97 2.33 -6.21 -11.04
C GLU A 97 1.73 -4.82 -10.76
N GLY A 98 2.57 -3.80 -10.77
CA GLY A 98 2.12 -2.41 -10.61
C GLY A 98 1.95 -1.95 -9.18
N ILE A 99 2.22 -2.81 -8.20
CA ILE A 99 2.20 -2.44 -6.79
C ILE A 99 3.60 -2.55 -6.22
N GLU A 100 4.06 -1.46 -5.60
CA GLU A 100 5.31 -1.42 -4.88
C GLU A 100 5.02 -1.02 -3.44
N ILE A 101 5.51 -1.79 -2.47
CA ILE A 101 5.34 -1.45 -1.06
C ILE A 101 6.71 -1.26 -0.44
N LEU A 102 6.92 -0.08 0.13
CA LEU A 102 8.12 0.23 0.91
C LEU A 102 7.83 -0.12 2.36
N CYS A 103 8.52 -1.15 2.85
CA CYS A 103 8.37 -1.56 4.25
C CYS A 103 9.37 -0.78 5.10
N GLY A 104 8.86 0.11 5.93
CA GLY A 104 9.67 0.97 6.76
C GLY A 104 8.88 2.16 7.28
N ASP A 105 9.60 3.12 7.85
CA ASP A 105 8.99 4.30 8.45
C ASP A 105 8.62 5.33 7.38
N PHE A 106 7.35 5.70 7.35
CA PHE A 106 6.83 6.71 6.42
C PHE A 106 7.64 8.01 6.46
N PHE A 107 8.12 8.39 7.62
CA PHE A 107 8.87 9.64 7.79
C PHE A 107 10.26 9.59 7.17
N HIS A 108 10.72 8.43 6.73
CA HIS A 108 11.99 8.30 5.99
C HIS A 108 11.82 8.45 4.49
N LEU A 109 10.61 8.74 4.00
CA LEU A 109 10.40 8.99 2.59
C LEU A 109 11.15 10.25 2.15
N GLU A 110 11.75 10.16 0.98
CA GLU A 110 12.47 11.27 0.35
C GLU A 110 11.83 11.58 -1.00
N PRO A 111 12.09 12.77 -1.56
CA PRO A 111 11.50 13.14 -2.85
C PRO A 111 11.72 12.11 -3.96
N VAL A 112 12.85 11.41 -3.96
CA VAL A 112 13.14 10.39 -4.97
C VAL A 112 12.12 9.25 -4.93
N HIS A 113 11.60 8.92 -3.75
CA HIS A 113 10.58 7.87 -3.62
C HIS A 113 9.24 8.28 -4.23
N LEU A 114 8.99 9.58 -4.30
CA LEU A 114 7.69 10.12 -4.68
C LEU A 114 7.62 10.57 -6.14
N GLU A 115 8.65 10.26 -6.92
CA GLU A 115 8.66 10.63 -8.34
C GLU A 115 7.46 10.04 -9.07
N GLY A 116 6.78 10.88 -9.83
CA GLY A 116 5.62 10.46 -10.59
C GLY A 116 4.32 10.32 -9.81
N VAL A 117 4.35 10.57 -8.50
CA VAL A 117 3.12 10.51 -7.69
C VAL A 117 2.23 11.68 -8.03
N THR A 118 1.00 11.39 -8.46
CA THR A 118 0.01 12.40 -8.84
C THR A 118 -1.18 12.42 -7.88
N ALA A 119 -1.31 11.44 -7.01
CA ALA A 119 -2.44 11.37 -6.08
C ALA A 119 -2.02 10.64 -4.81
N VAL A 120 -2.74 10.91 -3.72
CA VAL A 120 -2.55 10.24 -2.43
C VAL A 120 -3.89 9.67 -2.01
N TYR A 121 -3.90 8.39 -1.65
CA TYR A 121 -5.07 7.77 -1.07
C TYR A 121 -4.76 7.39 0.38
N ASP A 122 -5.34 8.13 1.32
CA ASP A 122 -5.15 7.91 2.75
C ASP A 122 -6.43 7.33 3.33
N ARG A 123 -6.33 6.11 3.82
CA ARG A 123 -7.47 5.41 4.41
C ARG A 123 -7.80 5.93 5.79
#